data_b908beabfec5764531f3fcb5c8992364
#
_entry.id   b908beabfec5764531f3fcb5c8992364
#
_cell.length_a   1.000
_cell.length_b   1.000
_cell.length_c   1.000
_cell.angle_alpha   90.00
_cell.angle_beta   90.00
_cell.angle_gamma   90.00
#
_symmetry.space_group_name_H-M   'P 1'
#
loop_
_entity.id
_entity.type
_entity.pdbx_description
1 polymer ?
#
loop_
_entity_poly.entity_id
_entity_poly.type
_entity_poly.pdbx_seq_one_letter_code
_entity_poly.pdbx_strand_id
1 'polypeptide(L)'
;MRKTIIGVAALTLGTLFIYGCHQTHPSHLPDAQGNAAPIKDVANEAHARDIKLEPYDAVDHLYKNAKSQLPTSVRLAVLDTADWDAIWRRIVGNGSTAPLPAVDFSREMLLIVGMGQAPCMGYQINVDTVFRDKDKRIYAVVRERHHGSRCGCLNEVVSPVDVIRVPRTVRPVTFLERRETNVCEERDQFERWQER
;
A
#
# COMPACT_ATOMS: atom_id res chain seq x y z
N MET A 1 7.03 2.33 84.42
CA MET A 1 8.48 2.26 84.17
C MET A 1 8.69 2.49 82.67
N ARG A 2 9.25 3.63 82.30
CA ARG A 2 9.53 4.05 80.92
C ARG A 2 10.81 3.44 80.43
N LYS A 3 10.86 2.86 79.29
CA LYS A 3 12.09 2.56 78.56
C LYS A 3 12.01 3.18 77.14
N THR A 4 12.76 4.22 77.01
CA THR A 4 13.02 4.94 75.75
C THR A 4 14.05 4.14 74.97
N ILE A 5 13.77 3.81 73.69
CA ILE A 5 14.74 3.26 72.74
C ILE A 5 14.90 4.27 71.63
N ILE A 6 16.11 4.79 71.53
CA ILE A 6 16.56 5.70 70.45
C ILE A 6 16.90 4.83 69.23
N GLY A 7 16.18 4.98 68.14
CA GLY A 7 16.50 4.32 66.87
C GLY A 7 17.20 5.30 65.94
N VAL A 8 18.41 4.89 65.52
CA VAL A 8 19.29 5.60 64.58
C VAL A 8 18.69 5.53 63.16
N ALA A 9 18.46 6.70 62.57
CA ALA A 9 18.08 6.80 61.17
C ALA A 9 19.30 6.65 60.28
N ALA A 10 19.35 5.58 59.50
CA ALA A 10 20.31 5.42 58.41
C ALA A 10 19.70 6.04 57.12
N LEU A 11 20.30 7.13 56.68
CA LEU A 11 20.05 7.69 55.34
C LEU A 11 20.72 6.81 54.30
N THR A 12 19.94 6.04 53.53
CA THR A 12 20.42 5.44 52.31
C THR A 12 20.05 6.34 51.15
N LEU A 13 21.04 6.96 50.51
CA LEU A 13 20.91 7.61 49.21
C LEU A 13 20.54 6.53 48.16
N GLY A 14 19.26 6.45 47.83
CA GLY A 14 18.80 5.68 46.71
C GLY A 14 19.06 6.45 45.40
N THR A 15 20.05 6.02 44.65
CA THR A 15 20.28 6.43 43.27
C THR A 15 19.08 5.98 42.43
N LEU A 16 18.28 6.97 42.02
CA LEU A 16 17.19 6.76 41.09
C LEU A 16 17.78 6.48 39.71
N PHE A 17 17.91 5.20 39.33
CA PHE A 17 18.11 4.82 37.94
C PHE A 17 16.78 5.01 37.20
N ILE A 18 16.67 6.14 36.49
CA ILE A 18 15.60 6.32 35.49
C ILE A 18 15.94 5.42 34.31
N TYR A 19 15.40 4.21 34.32
CA TYR A 19 15.34 3.39 33.11
C TYR A 19 14.38 4.08 32.16
N GLY A 20 14.94 4.92 31.30
CA GLY A 20 14.25 5.41 30.10
C GLY A 20 13.94 4.21 29.23
N CYS A 21 12.69 3.74 29.25
CA CYS A 21 12.16 2.89 28.18
C CYS A 21 12.21 3.70 26.90
N HIS A 22 13.30 3.58 26.17
CA HIS A 22 13.35 3.97 24.77
C HIS A 22 12.49 2.94 24.03
N GLN A 23 11.20 3.23 23.94
CA GLN A 23 10.35 2.61 22.93
C GLN A 23 10.83 3.12 21.58
N THR A 24 11.78 2.41 21.00
CA THR A 24 12.05 2.52 19.58
C THR A 24 10.86 1.89 18.86
N HIS A 25 9.86 2.72 18.56
CA HIS A 25 8.91 2.38 17.51
C HIS A 25 9.69 2.24 16.21
N PRO A 26 9.69 1.09 15.57
CA PRO A 26 10.11 1.00 14.17
C PRO A 26 8.97 1.51 13.29
N SER A 27 8.75 2.82 13.27
CA SER A 27 7.93 3.48 12.26
C SER A 27 8.80 3.84 11.04
N HIS A 28 9.60 2.91 10.57
CA HIS A 28 10.16 2.94 9.23
C HIS A 28 9.45 1.89 8.38
N LEU A 29 8.26 2.27 7.89
CA LEU A 29 7.86 1.82 6.56
C LEU A 29 8.97 2.36 5.64
N PRO A 30 9.63 1.51 4.84
CA PRO A 30 10.61 1.99 3.89
C PRO A 30 9.89 2.97 2.96
N ASP A 31 10.40 4.20 2.92
CA ASP A 31 9.98 5.21 1.95
C ASP A 31 10.18 4.61 0.56
N ALA A 32 9.06 4.24 -0.07
CA ALA A 32 9.05 3.78 -1.45
C ALA A 32 9.25 4.97 -2.40
N GLN A 33 10.35 5.70 -2.23
CA GLN A 33 10.90 6.62 -3.23
C GLN A 33 11.86 5.84 -4.14
N GLY A 34 11.38 4.73 -4.70
CA GLY A 34 12.03 4.06 -5.80
C GLY A 34 11.63 4.72 -7.11
N ASN A 35 12.59 5.30 -7.83
CA ASN A 35 12.40 5.64 -9.23
C ASN A 35 11.84 4.43 -9.96
N ALA A 36 10.58 4.52 -10.40
CA ALA A 36 9.93 3.45 -11.14
C ALA A 36 10.65 3.26 -12.47
N ALA A 37 11.42 2.19 -12.57
CA ALA A 37 11.97 1.77 -13.84
C ALA A 37 10.82 1.38 -14.78
N PRO A 38 10.83 1.79 -16.06
CA PRO A 38 9.82 1.35 -17.00
C PRO A 38 9.82 -0.18 -17.15
N ILE A 39 8.66 -0.77 -17.38
CA ILE A 39 8.47 -2.25 -17.48
C ILE A 39 9.46 -2.91 -18.45
N LYS A 40 9.90 -2.19 -19.48
CA LYS A 40 10.94 -2.66 -20.42
C LYS A 40 12.26 -2.96 -19.72
N ASP A 41 12.60 -2.19 -18.68
CA ASP A 41 13.86 -2.37 -17.95
C ASP A 41 13.77 -3.58 -17.02
N VAL A 42 12.60 -3.86 -16.46
CA VAL A 42 12.39 -5.05 -15.61
C VAL A 42 12.46 -6.34 -16.42
N ALA A 43 11.86 -6.36 -17.61
CA ALA A 43 12.00 -7.50 -18.53
C ALA A 43 13.45 -7.68 -18.98
N ASN A 44 14.18 -6.58 -19.21
CA ASN A 44 15.59 -6.59 -19.55
C ASN A 44 16.47 -6.99 -18.35
N GLU A 45 16.17 -6.53 -17.14
CA GLU A 45 16.87 -6.96 -15.93
C GLU A 45 16.60 -8.44 -15.61
N ALA A 46 15.38 -8.92 -15.83
CA ALA A 46 15.04 -10.33 -15.69
C ALA A 46 15.78 -11.19 -16.73
N HIS A 47 15.87 -10.71 -17.98
CA HIS A 47 16.67 -11.34 -19.04
C HIS A 47 18.16 -11.33 -18.73
N ALA A 48 18.69 -10.22 -18.20
CA ALA A 48 20.10 -10.10 -17.81
C ALA A 48 20.49 -11.03 -16.65
N ARG A 49 19.52 -11.46 -15.85
CA ARG A 49 19.70 -12.38 -14.72
C ARG A 49 19.25 -13.82 -15.00
N ASP A 50 18.87 -14.13 -16.24
CA ASP A 50 18.29 -15.43 -16.63
C ASP A 50 17.06 -15.83 -15.76
N ILE A 51 16.26 -14.85 -15.36
CA ILE A 51 15.06 -15.06 -14.57
C ILE A 51 13.90 -15.35 -15.52
N LYS A 52 13.48 -16.60 -15.57
CA LYS A 52 12.24 -16.97 -16.26
C LYS A 52 11.06 -16.50 -15.43
N LEU A 53 10.31 -15.52 -15.94
CA LEU A 53 9.08 -15.03 -15.36
C LEU A 53 7.90 -15.80 -15.95
N GLU A 54 7.07 -16.36 -15.08
CA GLU A 54 5.81 -17.01 -15.45
C GLU A 54 4.66 -16.08 -15.07
N PRO A 55 3.84 -15.59 -16.03
CA PRO A 55 2.68 -14.80 -15.71
C PRO A 55 1.64 -15.65 -14.98
N TYR A 56 0.86 -15.03 -14.10
CA TYR A 56 -0.38 -15.61 -13.63
C TYR A 56 -1.44 -15.48 -14.74
N ASP A 57 -2.27 -16.51 -14.92
CA ASP A 57 -3.25 -16.57 -16.04
C ASP A 57 -4.26 -15.43 -16.02
N ALA A 58 -4.64 -14.96 -14.82
CA ALA A 58 -5.51 -13.81 -14.64
C ALA A 58 -5.24 -13.13 -13.30
N VAL A 59 -5.40 -11.81 -13.26
CA VAL A 59 -5.40 -11.05 -12.01
C VAL A 59 -6.83 -11.07 -11.44
N ASP A 60 -7.02 -11.70 -10.30
CA ASP A 60 -8.31 -11.76 -9.62
C ASP A 60 -8.50 -10.50 -8.74
N HIS A 61 -9.21 -9.52 -9.27
CA HIS A 61 -9.55 -8.29 -8.55
C HIS A 61 -10.68 -8.54 -7.55
N LEU A 62 -10.33 -8.68 -6.28
CA LEU A 62 -11.29 -8.85 -5.20
C LEU A 62 -12.09 -7.57 -4.91
N TYR A 63 -11.41 -6.42 -4.98
CA TYR A 63 -12.02 -5.12 -4.71
C TYR A 63 -11.27 -4.01 -5.43
N LYS A 64 -12.02 -3.13 -6.08
CA LYS A 64 -11.47 -1.95 -6.75
C LYS A 64 -12.39 -0.75 -6.51
N ASN A 65 -11.83 0.34 -6.04
CA ASN A 65 -12.60 1.54 -5.74
C ASN A 65 -11.75 2.80 -5.95
N ALA A 66 -12.39 3.87 -6.43
CA ALA A 66 -11.76 5.18 -6.57
C ALA A 66 -11.83 6.03 -5.28
N LYS A 67 -12.64 5.64 -4.31
CA LYS A 67 -12.95 6.42 -3.11
C LYS A 67 -12.69 5.64 -1.82
N SER A 68 -11.51 5.05 -1.70
CA SER A 68 -11.10 4.47 -0.42
C SER A 68 -10.84 5.58 0.61
N GLN A 69 -10.71 5.20 1.88
CA GLN A 69 -10.36 6.14 2.95
C GLN A 69 -8.86 6.10 3.28
N LEU A 70 -8.04 5.58 2.38
CA LEU A 70 -6.58 5.53 2.55
C LEU A 70 -5.98 6.93 2.36
N PRO A 71 -5.38 7.54 3.40
CA PRO A 71 -4.84 8.90 3.29
C PRO A 71 -3.53 8.95 2.51
N THR A 72 -2.77 7.86 2.50
CA THR A 72 -1.45 7.75 1.88
C THR A 72 -1.37 6.54 0.96
N SER A 73 -0.38 6.52 0.08
CA SER A 73 -0.13 5.36 -0.78
C SER A 73 0.24 4.12 0.05
N VAL A 74 -0.19 2.96 -0.44
CA VAL A 74 0.11 1.65 0.19
C VAL A 74 0.50 0.61 -0.85
N ARG A 75 1.40 -0.28 -0.46
CA ARG A 75 1.83 -1.47 -1.20
C ARG A 75 1.99 -2.59 -0.18
N LEU A 76 1.01 -3.45 -0.06
CA LEU A 76 0.94 -4.43 1.01
C LEU A 76 0.70 -5.84 0.46
N ALA A 77 1.35 -6.82 1.07
CA ALA A 77 1.00 -8.23 0.97
C ALA A 77 0.37 -8.65 2.30
N VAL A 78 -0.88 -9.09 2.28
CA VAL A 78 -1.64 -9.50 3.46
C VAL A 78 -1.77 -11.01 3.46
N LEU A 79 -1.41 -11.64 4.57
CA LEU A 79 -1.25 -13.08 4.70
C LEU A 79 -2.21 -13.73 5.69
N ASP A 80 -3.00 -12.92 6.41
CA ASP A 80 -3.95 -13.42 7.41
C ASP A 80 -5.20 -12.53 7.54
N THR A 81 -6.19 -13.07 8.24
CA THR A 81 -7.50 -12.43 8.39
C THR A 81 -7.45 -11.20 9.29
N ALA A 82 -6.56 -11.17 10.29
CA ALA A 82 -6.48 -10.04 11.22
C ALA A 82 -5.95 -8.79 10.52
N ASP A 83 -4.87 -8.93 9.77
CA ASP A 83 -4.31 -7.87 8.94
C ASP A 83 -5.30 -7.43 7.85
N TRP A 84 -6.04 -8.40 7.27
CA TRP A 84 -7.08 -8.09 6.28
C TRP A 84 -8.22 -7.26 6.89
N ASP A 85 -8.75 -7.65 8.05
CA ASP A 85 -9.79 -6.88 8.73
C ASP A 85 -9.31 -5.46 9.07
N ALA A 86 -8.10 -5.33 9.58
CA ALA A 86 -7.52 -4.04 9.94
C ALA A 86 -7.39 -3.10 8.73
N ILE A 87 -6.85 -3.60 7.61
CA ILE A 87 -6.69 -2.77 6.41
C ILE A 87 -8.02 -2.51 5.70
N TRP A 88 -8.95 -3.50 5.71
CA TRP A 88 -10.29 -3.33 5.14
C TRP A 88 -11.03 -2.16 5.77
N ARG A 89 -11.04 -2.05 7.10
CA ARG A 89 -11.64 -0.90 7.82
C ARG A 89 -11.01 0.43 7.40
N ARG A 90 -9.73 0.46 7.11
CA ARG A 90 -9.07 1.65 6.58
C ARG A 90 -9.45 1.95 5.13
N ILE A 91 -9.71 0.94 4.33
CA ILE A 91 -10.15 1.09 2.94
C ILE A 91 -11.58 1.62 2.87
N VAL A 92 -12.51 1.02 3.61
CA VAL A 92 -13.93 1.38 3.53
C VAL A 92 -14.33 2.51 4.48
N GLY A 93 -13.49 2.83 5.46
CA GLY A 93 -13.72 3.83 6.49
C GLY A 93 -14.37 3.28 7.75
N ASN A 94 -14.01 3.91 8.88
CA ASN A 94 -14.60 3.58 10.18
C ASN A 94 -16.10 3.87 10.17
N GLY A 95 -16.90 2.89 10.53
CA GLY A 95 -18.37 3.00 10.51
C GLY A 95 -19.03 2.51 9.23
N SER A 96 -18.27 2.07 8.23
CA SER A 96 -18.81 1.37 7.07
C SER A 96 -19.42 0.04 7.48
N THR A 97 -20.60 -0.29 6.91
CA THR A 97 -21.26 -1.59 7.05
C THR A 97 -20.87 -2.56 5.94
N ALA A 98 -19.91 -2.20 5.09
CA ALA A 98 -19.46 -3.06 4.01
C ALA A 98 -18.87 -4.35 4.59
N PRO A 99 -19.36 -5.53 4.16
CA PRO A 99 -18.86 -6.79 4.66
C PRO A 99 -17.40 -7.00 4.28
N LEU A 100 -16.66 -7.65 5.18
CA LEU A 100 -15.30 -8.08 4.90
C LEU A 100 -15.34 -9.17 3.83
N PRO A 101 -14.71 -8.99 2.66
CA PRO A 101 -14.63 -10.03 1.65
C PRO A 101 -13.92 -11.28 2.16
N ALA A 102 -14.52 -12.46 1.93
CA ALA A 102 -13.94 -13.72 2.36
C ALA A 102 -12.70 -14.09 1.53
N VAL A 103 -11.65 -14.54 2.22
CA VAL A 103 -10.39 -14.98 1.63
C VAL A 103 -9.91 -16.23 2.36
N ASP A 104 -9.51 -17.25 1.60
CA ASP A 104 -8.90 -18.45 2.16
C ASP A 104 -7.38 -18.25 2.31
N PHE A 105 -6.95 -17.65 3.42
CA PHE A 105 -5.54 -17.41 3.70
C PHE A 105 -4.71 -18.68 3.90
N SER A 106 -5.29 -19.87 3.89
CA SER A 106 -4.50 -21.10 3.83
C SER A 106 -3.90 -21.33 2.44
N ARG A 107 -4.53 -20.82 1.39
CA ARG A 107 -4.18 -21.03 -0.03
C ARG A 107 -3.84 -19.74 -0.77
N GLU A 108 -4.36 -18.61 -0.31
CA GLU A 108 -4.29 -17.31 -0.98
C GLU A 108 -3.65 -16.26 -0.07
N MET A 109 -3.24 -15.19 -0.66
CA MET A 109 -2.90 -13.94 0.00
C MET A 109 -3.43 -12.76 -0.82
N LEU A 110 -3.50 -11.60 -0.21
CA LEU A 110 -3.91 -10.38 -0.90
C LEU A 110 -2.71 -9.49 -1.20
N LEU A 111 -2.73 -8.89 -2.38
CA LEU A 111 -1.89 -7.73 -2.69
C LEU A 111 -2.80 -6.51 -2.75
N ILE A 112 -2.42 -5.49 -2.01
CA ILE A 112 -3.19 -4.25 -1.88
C ILE A 112 -2.33 -3.10 -2.37
N VAL A 113 -2.83 -2.40 -3.38
CA VAL A 113 -2.20 -1.20 -3.90
C VAL A 113 -3.17 -0.03 -3.76
N GLY A 114 -2.73 1.03 -3.13
CA GLY A 114 -3.50 2.25 -2.96
C GLY A 114 -2.66 3.46 -3.32
N MET A 115 -3.27 4.44 -3.94
CA MET A 115 -2.61 5.67 -4.35
C MET A 115 -2.54 6.71 -3.23
N GLY A 116 -3.42 6.55 -2.21
CA GLY A 116 -3.71 7.61 -1.26
C GLY A 116 -4.59 8.69 -1.87
N GLN A 117 -4.71 9.81 -1.16
CA GLN A 117 -5.54 10.91 -1.62
C GLN A 117 -4.94 11.59 -2.85
N ALA A 118 -5.76 11.78 -3.86
CA ALA A 118 -5.47 12.54 -5.07
C ALA A 118 -6.51 13.66 -5.25
N PRO A 119 -6.10 14.82 -5.81
CA PRO A 119 -6.89 16.06 -5.72
C PRO A 119 -8.18 16.04 -6.54
N CYS A 120 -8.32 15.11 -7.49
CA CYS A 120 -9.47 15.10 -8.36
C CYS A 120 -9.74 13.74 -9.01
N MET A 121 -10.90 13.60 -9.63
CA MET A 121 -11.22 12.41 -10.43
C MET A 121 -10.29 12.27 -11.64
N GLY A 122 -10.02 11.04 -12.05
CA GLY A 122 -9.11 10.72 -13.17
C GLY A 122 -7.81 10.06 -12.75
N TYR A 123 -7.48 10.10 -11.45
CA TYR A 123 -6.42 9.27 -10.89
C TYR A 123 -6.89 7.82 -10.74
N GLN A 124 -6.05 6.87 -11.10
CA GLN A 124 -6.37 5.45 -11.03
C GLN A 124 -5.13 4.66 -10.62
N ILE A 125 -5.35 3.55 -9.93
CA ILE A 125 -4.33 2.56 -9.63
C ILE A 125 -4.88 1.17 -9.91
N ASN A 126 -4.06 0.29 -10.45
CA ASN A 126 -4.40 -1.12 -10.59
C ASN A 126 -3.13 -1.98 -10.67
N VAL A 127 -3.29 -3.24 -10.31
CA VAL A 127 -2.31 -4.28 -10.62
C VAL A 127 -2.63 -4.80 -12.02
N ASP A 128 -1.74 -4.56 -12.97
CA ASP A 128 -1.93 -4.98 -14.37
C ASP A 128 -1.60 -6.44 -14.58
N THR A 129 -0.51 -6.88 -13.95
CA THR A 129 0.03 -8.21 -14.18
C THR A 129 0.80 -8.65 -12.94
N VAL A 130 0.78 -9.94 -12.69
CA VAL A 130 1.57 -10.57 -11.65
C VAL A 130 2.44 -11.64 -12.29
N PHE A 131 3.70 -11.67 -11.93
CA PHE A 131 4.67 -12.67 -12.37
C PHE A 131 5.20 -13.46 -11.19
N ARG A 132 5.66 -14.66 -11.47
CA ARG A 132 6.36 -15.49 -10.52
C ARG A 132 7.68 -15.96 -11.13
N ASP A 133 8.76 -15.89 -10.39
CA ASP A 133 10.03 -16.48 -10.80
C ASP A 133 10.15 -17.95 -10.36
N LYS A 134 11.24 -18.60 -10.77
CA LYS A 134 11.58 -19.99 -10.40
C LYS A 134 11.67 -20.21 -8.89
N ASP A 135 12.03 -19.17 -8.13
CA ASP A 135 12.15 -19.21 -6.68
C ASP A 135 10.82 -18.89 -5.98
N LYS A 136 9.73 -18.81 -6.75
CA LYS A 136 8.36 -18.49 -6.30
C LYS A 136 8.21 -17.09 -5.69
N ARG A 137 9.12 -16.15 -6.01
CA ARG A 137 8.94 -14.74 -5.69
C ARG A 137 7.87 -14.15 -6.59
N ILE A 138 7.10 -13.24 -6.04
CA ILE A 138 6.03 -12.56 -6.77
C ILE A 138 6.47 -11.14 -7.11
N TYR A 139 6.20 -10.78 -8.36
CA TYR A 139 6.38 -9.44 -8.90
C TYR A 139 5.02 -8.93 -9.38
N ALA A 140 4.52 -7.88 -8.77
CA ALA A 140 3.24 -7.25 -9.13
C ALA A 140 3.51 -5.94 -9.86
N VAL A 141 3.06 -5.85 -11.11
CA VAL A 141 3.17 -4.61 -11.90
C VAL A 141 2.01 -3.71 -11.53
N VAL A 142 2.32 -2.59 -10.90
CA VAL A 142 1.36 -1.58 -10.46
C VAL A 142 1.36 -0.44 -11.45
N ARG A 143 0.21 -0.17 -12.04
CA ARG A 143 0.03 1.00 -12.90
C ARG A 143 -0.72 2.09 -12.16
N GLU A 144 -0.08 3.24 -12.04
CA GLU A 144 -0.70 4.48 -11.61
C GLU A 144 -0.97 5.38 -12.82
N ARG A 145 -2.21 5.77 -12.99
CA ARG A 145 -2.59 6.78 -13.97
C ARG A 145 -2.84 8.10 -13.25
N HIS A 146 -2.06 9.09 -13.64
CA HIS A 146 -2.15 10.45 -13.12
C HIS A 146 -2.90 11.34 -14.09
N HIS A 147 -3.60 12.32 -13.53
CA HIS A 147 -4.29 13.33 -14.30
C HIS A 147 -3.28 14.34 -14.87
N GLY A 148 -3.36 14.61 -16.17
CA GLY A 148 -2.50 15.59 -16.82
C GLY A 148 -2.92 17.03 -16.53
N SER A 149 -1.97 17.95 -16.49
CA SER A 149 -2.20 19.36 -16.15
C SER A 149 -3.15 20.11 -17.10
N ARG A 150 -3.32 19.59 -18.32
CA ARG A 150 -4.23 20.15 -19.35
C ARG A 150 -5.57 19.44 -19.40
N CYS A 151 -5.81 18.45 -18.56
CA CYS A 151 -7.06 17.72 -18.53
C CYS A 151 -8.03 18.44 -17.58
N GLY A 152 -9.29 18.59 -18.00
CA GLY A 152 -10.36 19.04 -17.09
C GLY A 152 -10.52 18.07 -15.94
N CYS A 153 -10.63 18.55 -14.72
CA CYS A 153 -10.67 17.76 -13.50
C CYS A 153 -11.85 18.15 -12.64
N LEU A 154 -12.68 17.19 -12.28
CA LEU A 154 -13.70 17.44 -11.27
C LEU A 154 -12.98 17.52 -9.91
N ASN A 155 -13.20 18.64 -9.19
CA ASN A 155 -12.63 18.89 -7.86
C ASN A 155 -13.27 17.98 -6.80
N GLU A 156 -13.03 16.69 -6.91
CA GLU A 156 -13.45 15.70 -5.95
C GLU A 156 -12.24 14.87 -5.54
N VAL A 157 -11.87 14.96 -4.26
CA VAL A 157 -10.77 14.16 -3.72
C VAL A 157 -11.11 12.68 -3.87
N VAL A 158 -10.20 11.94 -4.48
CA VAL A 158 -10.30 10.49 -4.65
C VAL A 158 -9.15 9.80 -3.94
N SER A 159 -9.31 8.52 -3.65
CA SER A 159 -8.27 7.67 -3.08
C SER A 159 -8.36 6.28 -3.71
N PRO A 160 -7.83 6.10 -4.92
CA PRO A 160 -7.95 4.85 -5.64
C PRO A 160 -7.23 3.70 -4.95
N VAL A 161 -7.87 2.54 -4.95
CA VAL A 161 -7.34 1.30 -4.38
C VAL A 161 -7.70 0.12 -5.28
N ASP A 162 -6.80 -0.84 -5.35
CA ASP A 162 -7.02 -2.13 -5.98
C ASP A 162 -6.52 -3.24 -5.05
N VAL A 163 -7.34 -4.26 -4.83
CA VAL A 163 -7.07 -5.44 -4.00
C VAL A 163 -7.22 -6.66 -4.87
N ILE A 164 -6.16 -7.42 -4.99
CA ILE A 164 -6.15 -8.65 -5.78
C ILE A 164 -5.85 -9.87 -4.93
N ARG A 165 -6.37 -11.03 -5.34
CA ARG A 165 -5.98 -12.33 -4.81
C ARG A 165 -4.86 -12.93 -5.64
N VAL A 166 -3.91 -13.55 -4.94
CA VAL A 166 -2.86 -14.36 -5.55
C VAL A 166 -2.61 -15.61 -4.71
N PRO A 167 -2.09 -16.69 -5.28
CA PRO A 167 -1.69 -17.85 -4.52
C PRO A 167 -0.70 -17.49 -3.41
N ARG A 168 -0.90 -18.09 -2.23
CA ARG A 168 -0.08 -17.82 -1.06
C ARG A 168 1.39 -18.16 -1.30
N THR A 169 2.26 -17.25 -0.90
CA THR A 169 3.70 -17.50 -0.80
C THR A 169 4.25 -16.89 0.49
N VAL A 170 5.32 -17.48 1.01
CA VAL A 170 6.11 -16.91 2.11
C VAL A 170 7.30 -16.09 1.59
N ARG A 171 7.45 -16.00 0.27
CA ARG A 171 8.52 -15.22 -0.36
C ARG A 171 8.13 -13.74 -0.43
N PRO A 172 9.11 -12.83 -0.40
CA PRO A 172 8.84 -11.41 -0.57
C PRO A 172 8.11 -11.12 -1.88
N VAL A 173 7.22 -10.14 -1.83
CA VAL A 173 6.55 -9.56 -3.01
C VAL A 173 7.27 -8.28 -3.40
N THR A 174 7.54 -8.12 -4.68
CA THR A 174 8.11 -6.91 -5.25
C THR A 174 7.03 -6.20 -6.06
N PHE A 175 6.76 -4.94 -5.72
CA PHE A 175 5.87 -4.09 -6.51
C PHE A 175 6.70 -3.28 -7.51
N LEU A 176 6.33 -3.38 -8.78
CA LEU A 176 6.99 -2.72 -9.89
C LEU A 176 6.08 -1.59 -10.37
N GLU A 177 6.51 -0.36 -10.19
CA GLU A 177 5.71 0.83 -10.43
C GLU A 177 5.80 1.29 -11.89
N ARG A 178 4.63 1.50 -12.50
CA ARG A 178 4.49 2.18 -13.77
C ARG A 178 3.58 3.39 -13.61
N ARG A 179 4.12 4.56 -13.84
CA ARG A 179 3.36 5.80 -13.81
C ARG A 179 3.07 6.28 -15.22
N GLU A 180 1.80 6.57 -15.48
CA GLU A 180 1.31 7.15 -16.72
C GLU A 180 0.61 8.47 -16.41
N THR A 181 0.81 9.47 -17.26
CA THR A 181 0.10 10.75 -17.16
C THR A 181 -0.79 10.90 -18.37
N ASN A 182 -2.06 11.16 -18.15
CA ASN A 182 -2.98 11.43 -19.25
C ASN A 182 -2.55 12.70 -19.99
N VAL A 183 -2.55 12.64 -21.31
CA VAL A 183 -2.35 13.81 -22.17
C VAL A 183 -3.70 14.18 -22.74
N CYS A 184 -4.18 15.39 -22.41
CA CYS A 184 -5.42 15.92 -22.99
C CYS A 184 -5.03 17.03 -23.97
N GLU A 185 -5.41 16.86 -25.23
CA GLU A 185 -5.20 17.88 -26.25
C GLU A 185 -6.24 19.00 -26.08
N GLU A 186 -5.78 20.24 -26.17
CA GLU A 186 -6.63 21.43 -26.00
C GLU A 186 -7.74 21.55 -27.08
N ARG A 187 -7.59 20.82 -28.19
CA ARG A 187 -8.40 21.01 -29.38
C ARG A 187 -9.83 20.46 -29.31
N ASP A 188 -10.06 19.38 -28.53
CA ASP A 188 -11.33 18.64 -28.62
C ASP A 188 -12.49 19.27 -27.84
N GLN A 189 -12.25 20.28 -27.01
CA GLN A 189 -13.34 20.91 -26.27
C GLN A 189 -13.94 22.13 -26.97
N PHE A 190 -13.13 22.89 -27.69
CA PHE A 190 -13.61 24.13 -28.33
C PHE A 190 -14.36 23.87 -29.63
N GLU A 191 -13.95 22.88 -30.42
CA GLU A 191 -14.61 22.56 -31.70
C GLU A 191 -15.99 21.93 -31.52
N ARG A 192 -16.20 21.12 -30.48
CA ARG A 192 -17.51 20.52 -30.15
C ARG A 192 -18.57 21.52 -29.71
N TRP A 193 -18.20 22.71 -29.27
CA TRP A 193 -19.16 23.76 -28.91
C TRP A 193 -19.61 24.61 -30.13
N GLN A 194 -18.84 24.62 -31.20
CA GLN A 194 -19.16 25.37 -32.41
C GLN A 194 -20.05 24.59 -33.37
N GLU A 195 -20.16 23.29 -33.24
CA GLU A 195 -21.00 22.44 -34.11
C GLU A 195 -22.43 22.20 -33.55
N ARG A 196 -22.82 22.88 -32.47
CA ARG A 196 -24.18 22.87 -31.90
C ARG A 196 -24.81 24.26 -32.04
#